data_3928e284a3c3c5ef1116dec337a017ca
#
_entry.id   3928e284a3c3c5ef1116dec337a017ca
#
_cell.length_a   1.000
_cell.length_b   1.000
_cell.length_c   1.000
_cell.angle_alpha   90.00
_cell.angle_beta   90.00
_cell.angle_gamma   90.00
#
_symmetry.space_group_name_H-M   'P 1'
#
loop_
_entity.id
_entity.type
_entity.pdbx_description
1 polymer ?
#
loop_
_entity_poly.entity_id
_entity_poly.type
_entity_poly.pdbx_seq_one_letter_code
_entity_poly.pdbx_strand_id
1 'polypeptide(L)'
;MERQQVIQGLAALLGDNSSHPLPDFAGVKAARWRHLPLGGRLEGVARVDLPEMDELLGIEDTKAALDLNTRQFVAGFPANDALLWGGRGTGKSSLVKALLRRYADRGLRVIEIDPDGILDLPEILAALQAADPQQAYYFVLFCDDLSFGGDDPGYKALKSLLDGGVEARPDNVLLYATSNRRHLMPRHFADNEEYQRHGEEIIPGETAEEKISLSERFGLWLGFYPFDQAMYLDICIIHLQRLGVRTPPAEWREEA
;
A
#
# COMPACT_ATOMS: atom_id res chain seq x y z
N MET A 1 -29.75 13.44 33.68
CA MET A 1 -30.22 12.96 32.35
C MET A 1 -29.55 13.75 31.20
N GLU A 2 -29.49 15.08 31.25
CA GLU A 2 -28.91 15.90 30.14
C GLU A 2 -27.45 15.60 29.79
N ARG A 3 -26.56 15.40 30.78
CA ARG A 3 -25.14 15.14 30.51
C ARG A 3 -24.89 13.83 29.73
N GLN A 4 -25.65 12.77 30.02
CA GLN A 4 -25.55 11.50 29.32
C GLN A 4 -26.10 11.58 27.89
N GLN A 5 -27.16 12.35 27.67
CA GLN A 5 -27.71 12.60 26.36
C GLN A 5 -26.77 13.46 25.47
N VAL A 6 -26.10 14.46 26.09
CA VAL A 6 -25.09 15.27 25.38
C VAL A 6 -23.86 14.42 25.01
N ILE A 7 -23.38 13.55 25.91
CA ILE A 7 -22.26 12.64 25.65
C ILE A 7 -22.65 11.64 24.54
N GLN A 8 -23.84 11.06 24.60
CA GLN A 8 -24.34 10.17 23.53
C GLN A 8 -24.54 10.90 22.20
N GLY A 9 -25.03 12.14 22.23
CA GLY A 9 -25.17 12.96 21.03
C GLY A 9 -23.82 13.35 20.41
N LEU A 10 -22.84 13.68 21.25
CA LEU A 10 -21.46 13.95 20.81
C LEU A 10 -20.78 12.68 20.28
N ALA A 11 -20.92 11.54 20.95
CA ALA A 11 -20.41 10.25 20.47
C ALA A 11 -21.03 9.85 19.13
N ALA A 12 -22.32 10.08 18.94
CA ALA A 12 -23.00 9.84 17.65
C ALA A 12 -22.54 10.79 16.53
N LEU A 13 -22.28 12.06 16.86
CA LEU A 13 -21.75 13.07 15.92
C LEU A 13 -20.27 12.87 15.59
N LEU A 14 -19.50 12.31 16.52
CA LEU A 14 -18.06 12.11 16.40
C LEU A 14 -17.69 10.71 15.87
N GLY A 15 -18.70 9.87 15.58
CA GLY A 15 -18.53 8.50 15.16
C GLY A 15 -18.11 7.62 16.34
N ASP A 16 -19.10 7.05 17.04
CA ASP A 16 -18.85 6.11 18.14
C ASP A 16 -18.10 4.87 17.63
N ASN A 17 -16.81 4.84 17.87
CA ASN A 17 -15.91 3.75 17.46
C ASN A 17 -16.15 2.48 18.29
N SER A 18 -16.83 2.59 19.44
CA SER A 18 -17.05 1.49 20.40
C SER A 18 -18.15 0.50 19.97
N SER A 19 -18.94 0.84 18.95
CA SER A 19 -20.08 0.03 18.51
C SER A 19 -19.85 -0.84 17.27
N HIS A 20 -18.69 -0.69 16.60
CA HIS A 20 -18.40 -1.49 15.39
C HIS A 20 -17.52 -2.69 15.77
N PRO A 21 -17.98 -3.92 15.49
CA PRO A 21 -17.17 -5.11 15.74
C PRO A 21 -15.93 -5.11 14.82
N LEU A 22 -14.80 -5.54 15.36
CA LEU A 22 -13.59 -5.78 14.56
C LEU A 22 -13.88 -6.83 13.47
N PRO A 23 -13.24 -6.73 12.30
CA PRO A 23 -13.41 -7.71 11.24
C PRO A 23 -13.04 -9.12 11.71
N ASP A 24 -13.86 -10.10 11.37
CA ASP A 24 -13.49 -11.50 11.47
C ASP A 24 -12.65 -11.91 10.24
N PHE A 25 -11.35 -11.99 10.42
CA PHE A 25 -10.41 -12.34 9.36
C PHE A 25 -10.50 -13.81 8.89
N ALA A 26 -11.30 -14.65 9.53
CA ALA A 26 -11.68 -15.94 8.96
C ALA A 26 -12.67 -15.76 7.80
N GLY A 27 -13.58 -14.79 7.92
CA GLY A 27 -14.61 -14.51 6.92
C GLY A 27 -14.20 -13.48 5.86
N VAL A 28 -13.25 -12.58 6.15
CA VAL A 28 -12.82 -11.54 5.20
C VAL A 28 -11.34 -11.63 4.87
N LYS A 29 -10.99 -11.38 3.61
CA LYS A 29 -9.59 -11.41 3.11
C LYS A 29 -8.93 -10.04 3.16
N ALA A 30 -9.73 -8.97 3.21
CA ALA A 30 -9.26 -7.60 3.26
C ALA A 30 -10.11 -6.75 4.19
N ALA A 31 -9.50 -5.70 4.72
CA ALA A 31 -10.18 -4.64 5.46
C ALA A 31 -9.64 -3.28 5.01
N ARG A 32 -10.35 -2.22 5.36
CA ARG A 32 -9.92 -0.84 5.15
C ARG A 32 -9.86 -0.12 6.49
N TRP A 33 -8.84 0.69 6.69
CA TRP A 33 -8.81 1.64 7.78
C TRP A 33 -9.58 2.90 7.41
N ARG A 34 -10.56 3.25 8.22
CA ARG A 34 -11.29 4.52 8.12
C ARG A 34 -10.74 5.48 9.14
N HIS A 35 -10.06 6.52 8.66
CA HIS A 35 -9.71 7.67 9.50
C HIS A 35 -10.98 8.44 9.91
N LEU A 36 -11.09 8.78 11.20
CA LEU A 36 -12.20 9.54 11.78
C LEU A 36 -11.63 10.66 12.65
N PRO A 37 -12.39 11.76 12.90
CA PRO A 37 -11.89 12.89 13.70
C PRO A 37 -11.39 12.55 15.12
N LEU A 38 -11.82 11.43 15.68
CA LEU A 38 -11.43 10.92 17.01
C LEU A 38 -10.94 9.47 16.92
N GLY A 39 -9.89 9.21 16.17
CA GLY A 39 -9.32 7.89 15.94
C GLY A 39 -9.76 7.29 14.62
N GLY A 40 -9.72 5.96 14.50
CA GLY A 40 -10.09 5.27 13.28
C GLY A 40 -10.69 3.90 13.55
N ARG A 41 -11.13 3.20 12.52
CA ARG A 41 -11.68 1.86 12.64
C ARG A 41 -11.33 0.96 11.46
N LEU A 42 -11.23 -0.33 11.73
CA LEU A 42 -11.12 -1.37 10.70
C LEU A 42 -12.52 -1.77 10.21
N GLU A 43 -12.70 -1.70 8.90
CA GLU A 43 -13.92 -2.17 8.22
C GLU A 43 -13.57 -3.33 7.30
N GLY A 44 -14.21 -4.50 7.49
CA GLY A 44 -14.03 -5.63 6.59
C GLY A 44 -14.57 -5.35 5.19
N VAL A 45 -13.84 -5.73 4.15
CA VAL A 45 -14.25 -5.60 2.76
C VAL A 45 -14.86 -6.92 2.29
N ALA A 46 -16.18 -6.93 2.09
CA ALA A 46 -16.90 -8.16 1.74
C ALA A 46 -16.57 -8.69 0.34
N ARG A 47 -16.23 -7.81 -0.62
CA ARG A 47 -15.92 -8.19 -2.00
C ARG A 47 -14.71 -7.42 -2.50
N VAL A 48 -13.67 -8.16 -2.83
CA VAL A 48 -12.44 -7.62 -3.42
C VAL A 48 -12.32 -8.14 -4.85
N ASP A 49 -12.06 -7.26 -5.81
CA ASP A 49 -11.69 -7.67 -7.16
C ASP A 49 -10.23 -8.12 -7.14
N LEU A 50 -10.02 -9.41 -7.35
CA LEU A 50 -8.72 -10.06 -7.23
C LEU A 50 -8.29 -10.60 -8.60
N PRO A 51 -7.40 -9.91 -9.33
CA PRO A 51 -6.85 -10.41 -10.58
C PRO A 51 -6.02 -11.67 -10.37
N GLU A 52 -5.86 -12.48 -11.43
CA GLU A 52 -4.89 -13.56 -11.46
C GLU A 52 -3.48 -13.01 -11.70
N MET A 53 -2.47 -13.71 -11.17
CA MET A 53 -1.06 -13.35 -11.39
C MET A 53 -0.68 -13.36 -12.89
N ASP A 54 -1.28 -14.27 -13.65
CA ASP A 54 -0.99 -14.48 -15.07
C ASP A 54 -1.65 -13.41 -15.97
N GLU A 55 -2.61 -12.65 -15.44
CA GLU A 55 -3.22 -11.50 -16.12
C GLU A 55 -2.31 -10.26 -16.10
N LEU A 56 -1.27 -10.25 -15.25
CA LEU A 56 -0.34 -9.14 -15.11
C LEU A 56 0.88 -9.36 -16.02
N LEU A 57 0.83 -8.79 -17.21
CA LEU A 57 1.88 -8.90 -18.22
C LEU A 57 2.90 -7.76 -18.12
N GLY A 58 4.12 -8.02 -18.61
CA GLY A 58 5.17 -7.01 -18.75
C GLY A 58 5.83 -6.55 -17.44
N ILE A 59 5.59 -7.28 -16.35
CA ILE A 59 6.15 -6.98 -15.02
C ILE A 59 6.73 -8.25 -14.35
N GLU A 60 7.26 -9.18 -15.14
CA GLU A 60 7.66 -10.51 -14.69
C GLU A 60 8.67 -10.48 -13.55
N ASP A 61 9.72 -9.65 -13.66
CA ASP A 61 10.77 -9.54 -12.63
C ASP A 61 10.22 -8.95 -11.34
N THR A 62 9.44 -7.87 -11.43
CA THR A 62 8.78 -7.23 -10.28
C THR A 62 7.80 -8.17 -9.61
N LYS A 63 7.03 -8.89 -10.42
CA LYS A 63 6.08 -9.92 -9.99
C LYS A 63 6.79 -11.04 -9.24
N ALA A 64 7.89 -11.57 -9.78
CA ALA A 64 8.67 -12.63 -9.16
C ALA A 64 9.30 -12.18 -7.83
N ALA A 65 9.85 -10.96 -7.77
CA ALA A 65 10.46 -10.41 -6.57
C ALA A 65 9.44 -10.22 -5.44
N LEU A 66 8.29 -9.60 -5.72
CA LEU A 66 7.26 -9.36 -4.70
C LEU A 66 6.55 -10.65 -4.29
N ASP A 67 6.36 -11.60 -5.21
CA ASP A 67 5.82 -12.93 -4.93
C ASP A 67 6.74 -13.72 -3.97
N LEU A 68 8.05 -13.72 -4.23
CA LEU A 68 9.03 -14.35 -3.36
C LEU A 68 8.98 -13.77 -1.94
N ASN A 69 8.98 -12.43 -1.83
CA ASN A 69 8.91 -11.73 -0.55
C ASN A 69 7.62 -12.07 0.22
N THR A 70 6.47 -12.04 -0.45
CA THR A 70 5.17 -12.37 0.16
C THR A 70 5.10 -13.85 0.56
N ARG A 71 5.68 -14.75 -0.26
CA ARG A 71 5.74 -16.19 0.04
C ARG A 71 6.59 -16.49 1.29
N GLN A 72 7.71 -15.78 1.46
CA GLN A 72 8.54 -15.87 2.66
C GLN A 72 7.76 -15.38 3.88
N PHE A 73 7.09 -14.23 3.75
CA PHE A 73 6.29 -13.64 4.81
C PHE A 73 5.22 -14.60 5.33
N VAL A 74 4.36 -15.13 4.46
CA VAL A 74 3.29 -16.07 4.87
C VAL A 74 3.80 -17.46 5.28
N ALA A 75 5.09 -17.70 5.17
CA ALA A 75 5.76 -18.89 5.70
C ALA A 75 6.40 -18.63 7.08
N GLY A 76 6.22 -17.40 7.64
CA GLY A 76 6.77 -17.02 8.94
C GLY A 76 8.26 -16.65 8.91
N PHE A 77 8.83 -16.38 7.72
CA PHE A 77 10.21 -15.91 7.58
C PHE A 77 10.26 -14.38 7.50
N PRO A 78 11.38 -13.77 7.89
CA PRO A 78 11.61 -12.35 7.69
C PRO A 78 11.40 -11.94 6.23
N ALA A 79 10.70 -10.83 6.03
CA ALA A 79 10.41 -10.28 4.72
C ALA A 79 10.48 -8.75 4.76
N ASN A 80 10.53 -8.12 3.59
CA ASN A 80 10.77 -6.70 3.47
C ASN A 80 9.48 -5.91 3.22
N ASP A 81 9.45 -4.69 3.72
CA ASP A 81 8.52 -3.68 3.22
C ASP A 81 8.82 -3.36 1.76
N ALA A 82 7.80 -3.07 0.97
CA ALA A 82 7.95 -2.86 -0.47
C ALA A 82 7.35 -1.55 -0.94
N LEU A 83 8.13 -0.81 -1.75
CA LEU A 83 7.67 0.35 -2.50
C LEU A 83 7.60 0.02 -3.99
N LEU A 84 6.40 0.06 -4.54
CA LEU A 84 6.10 -0.13 -5.96
C LEU A 84 5.95 1.26 -6.60
N TRP A 85 6.88 1.67 -7.44
CA TRP A 85 6.86 3.00 -8.05
C TRP A 85 6.78 2.94 -9.56
N GLY A 86 6.15 3.94 -10.19
CA GLY A 86 6.04 4.02 -11.64
C GLY A 86 4.73 4.63 -12.12
N GLY A 87 4.52 4.70 -13.43
CA GLY A 87 3.36 5.32 -14.05
C GLY A 87 2.01 4.74 -13.59
N ARG A 88 0.95 5.53 -13.75
CA ARG A 88 -0.42 5.03 -13.53
C ARG A 88 -0.76 3.94 -14.55
N GLY A 89 -1.59 2.99 -14.16
CA GLY A 89 -2.05 1.92 -15.04
C GLY A 89 -1.03 0.81 -15.31
N THR A 90 0.15 0.81 -14.66
CA THR A 90 1.20 -0.19 -14.89
C THR A 90 1.07 -1.47 -14.04
N GLY A 91 -0.02 -1.64 -13.30
CA GLY A 91 -0.29 -2.89 -12.57
C GLY A 91 0.17 -2.93 -11.10
N LYS A 92 0.68 -1.82 -10.52
CA LYS A 92 1.18 -1.77 -9.13
C LYS A 92 0.18 -2.31 -8.11
N SER A 93 -0.98 -1.67 -8.01
CA SER A 93 -2.04 -2.06 -7.05
C SER A 93 -2.68 -3.40 -7.42
N SER A 94 -2.73 -3.73 -8.72
CA SER A 94 -3.20 -5.02 -9.20
C SER A 94 -2.31 -6.17 -8.73
N LEU A 95 -0.98 -5.97 -8.67
CA LEU A 95 -0.05 -6.98 -8.18
C LEU A 95 -0.28 -7.28 -6.69
N VAL A 96 -0.50 -6.28 -5.85
CA VAL A 96 -0.82 -6.50 -4.43
C VAL A 96 -2.13 -7.28 -4.27
N LYS A 97 -3.15 -6.96 -5.07
CA LYS A 97 -4.42 -7.71 -5.09
C LYS A 97 -4.26 -9.14 -5.59
N ALA A 98 -3.42 -9.38 -6.60
CA ALA A 98 -3.13 -10.72 -7.08
C ALA A 98 -2.40 -11.58 -6.03
N LEU A 99 -1.49 -10.98 -5.26
CA LEU A 99 -0.85 -11.65 -4.12
C LEU A 99 -1.86 -12.03 -3.03
N LEU A 100 -2.80 -11.14 -2.71
CA LEU A 100 -3.89 -11.47 -1.80
C LEU A 100 -4.69 -12.68 -2.31
N ARG A 101 -5.05 -12.71 -3.61
CA ARG A 101 -5.70 -13.88 -4.20
C ARG A 101 -4.91 -15.16 -3.98
N ARG A 102 -3.60 -15.09 -4.24
CA ARG A 102 -2.70 -16.25 -4.21
C ARG A 102 -2.45 -16.80 -2.80
N TYR A 103 -2.38 -15.91 -1.80
CA TYR A 103 -1.94 -16.27 -0.46
C TYR A 103 -3.00 -16.12 0.64
N ALA A 104 -4.23 -15.71 0.32
CA ALA A 104 -5.29 -15.57 1.33
C ALA A 104 -5.57 -16.86 2.10
N ASP A 105 -5.52 -18.01 1.42
CA ASP A 105 -5.74 -19.33 2.03
C ASP A 105 -4.52 -19.79 2.88
N ARG A 106 -3.39 -19.07 2.77
CA ARG A 106 -2.21 -19.23 3.63
C ARG A 106 -2.14 -18.16 4.74
N GLY A 107 -3.26 -17.49 4.99
CA GLY A 107 -3.39 -16.51 6.07
C GLY A 107 -3.08 -15.07 5.68
N LEU A 108 -2.73 -14.74 4.42
CA LEU A 108 -2.51 -13.36 4.02
C LEU A 108 -3.80 -12.54 4.10
N ARG A 109 -3.69 -11.34 4.66
CA ARG A 109 -4.75 -10.32 4.72
C ARG A 109 -4.18 -8.97 4.28
N VAL A 110 -4.97 -8.18 3.56
CA VAL A 110 -4.58 -6.84 3.14
C VAL A 110 -5.44 -5.82 3.85
N ILE A 111 -4.78 -4.83 4.44
CA ILE A 111 -5.42 -3.70 5.12
C ILE A 111 -5.12 -2.45 4.29
N GLU A 112 -6.11 -1.98 3.57
CA GLU A 112 -6.00 -0.74 2.80
C GLU A 112 -6.02 0.47 3.74
N ILE A 113 -5.04 1.35 3.56
CA ILE A 113 -4.87 2.57 4.35
C ILE A 113 -4.82 3.74 3.38
N ASP A 114 -5.78 4.67 3.51
CA ASP A 114 -5.72 5.92 2.79
C ASP A 114 -4.53 6.78 3.28
N PRO A 115 -3.95 7.68 2.48
CA PRO A 115 -2.80 8.50 2.88
C PRO A 115 -3.00 9.24 4.21
N ASP A 116 -4.20 9.74 4.48
CA ASP A 116 -4.54 10.42 5.74
C ASP A 116 -4.52 9.48 6.96
N GLY A 117 -4.76 8.18 6.74
CA GLY A 117 -4.72 7.14 7.77
C GLY A 117 -3.29 6.72 8.20
N ILE A 118 -2.25 7.23 7.55
CA ILE A 118 -0.86 6.94 7.93
C ILE A 118 -0.55 7.45 9.33
N LEU A 119 -1.19 8.52 9.76
CA LEU A 119 -1.02 9.05 11.11
C LEU A 119 -1.58 8.11 12.20
N ASP A 120 -2.51 7.25 11.82
CA ASP A 120 -3.16 6.30 12.74
C ASP A 120 -2.44 4.94 12.80
N LEU A 121 -1.23 4.81 12.24
CA LEU A 121 -0.49 3.54 12.20
C LEU A 121 -0.40 2.84 13.56
N PRO A 122 -0.13 3.53 14.69
CA PRO A 122 -0.15 2.88 16.01
C PRO A 122 -1.53 2.29 16.37
N GLU A 123 -2.60 3.03 16.05
CA GLU A 123 -3.97 2.58 16.30
C GLU A 123 -4.37 1.39 15.39
N ILE A 124 -3.91 1.42 14.14
CA ILE A 124 -4.09 0.31 13.19
C ILE A 124 -3.43 -0.96 13.74
N LEU A 125 -2.18 -0.89 14.18
CA LEU A 125 -1.46 -2.03 14.74
C LEU A 125 -2.15 -2.57 15.99
N ALA A 126 -2.62 -1.70 16.89
CA ALA A 126 -3.38 -2.10 18.07
C ALA A 126 -4.72 -2.78 17.69
N ALA A 127 -5.43 -2.26 16.69
CA ALA A 127 -6.67 -2.85 16.20
C ALA A 127 -6.45 -4.22 15.55
N LEU A 128 -5.36 -4.41 14.80
CA LEU A 128 -5.00 -5.71 14.21
C LEU A 128 -4.66 -6.73 15.30
N GLN A 129 -3.89 -6.34 16.31
CA GLN A 129 -3.57 -7.21 17.42
C GLN A 129 -4.82 -7.62 18.22
N ALA A 130 -5.78 -6.70 18.38
CA ALA A 130 -7.05 -6.99 19.02
C ALA A 130 -7.95 -7.91 18.17
N ALA A 131 -7.92 -7.79 16.83
CA ALA A 131 -8.69 -8.60 15.91
C ALA A 131 -8.08 -10.01 15.71
N ASP A 132 -6.77 -10.17 15.88
CA ASP A 132 -6.03 -11.43 15.73
C ASP A 132 -5.04 -11.65 16.90
N PRO A 133 -5.53 -11.85 18.12
CA PRO A 133 -4.66 -11.99 19.29
C PRO A 133 -3.81 -13.27 19.28
N GLN A 134 -4.14 -14.22 18.41
CA GLN A 134 -3.39 -15.49 18.25
C GLN A 134 -2.35 -15.42 17.14
N GLN A 135 -2.27 -14.28 16.42
CA GLN A 135 -1.39 -14.10 15.27
C GLN A 135 -1.54 -15.21 14.22
N ALA A 136 -2.78 -15.56 13.93
CA ALA A 136 -3.12 -16.60 12.94
C ALA A 136 -2.99 -16.10 11.50
N TYR A 137 -2.92 -14.77 11.31
CA TYR A 137 -2.88 -14.13 10.00
C TYR A 137 -1.62 -13.28 9.81
N TYR A 138 -1.29 -13.05 8.54
CA TYR A 138 -0.22 -12.19 8.07
C TYR A 138 -0.84 -10.96 7.41
N PHE A 139 -0.52 -9.77 7.89
CA PHE A 139 -1.13 -8.53 7.43
C PHE A 139 -0.18 -7.74 6.54
N VAL A 140 -0.65 -7.36 5.36
CA VAL A 140 -0.01 -6.34 4.53
C VAL A 140 -0.80 -5.06 4.67
N LEU A 141 -0.21 -4.04 5.30
CA LEU A 141 -0.70 -2.67 5.27
C LEU A 141 -0.45 -2.13 3.87
N PHE A 142 -1.50 -1.78 3.16
CA PHE A 142 -1.41 -1.34 1.78
C PHE A 142 -1.76 0.14 1.64
N CYS A 143 -0.75 0.96 1.34
CA CYS A 143 -0.92 2.38 1.07
C CYS A 143 -0.86 2.63 -0.45
N ASP A 144 -2.01 2.88 -1.08
CA ASP A 144 -2.09 3.14 -2.52
C ASP A 144 -1.88 4.62 -2.84
N ASP A 145 -1.14 4.91 -3.92
CA ASP A 145 -0.82 6.26 -4.43
C ASP A 145 -0.14 7.19 -3.40
N LEU A 146 0.80 6.64 -2.64
CA LEU A 146 1.52 7.35 -1.59
C LEU A 146 2.38 8.47 -2.19
N SER A 147 2.19 9.69 -1.67
CA SER A 147 3.02 10.85 -1.99
C SER A 147 2.93 11.88 -0.87
N PHE A 148 4.04 12.51 -0.52
CA PHE A 148 4.10 13.49 0.55
C PHE A 148 4.40 14.89 0.03
N GLY A 149 3.86 15.90 0.69
CA GLY A 149 4.28 17.29 0.57
C GLY A 149 5.53 17.60 1.39
N GLY A 150 6.05 18.84 1.31
CA GLY A 150 7.28 19.23 2.01
C GLY A 150 7.25 19.03 3.53
N ASP A 151 6.13 19.36 4.18
CA ASP A 151 5.95 19.31 5.64
C ASP A 151 4.84 18.34 6.07
N ASP A 152 4.64 17.28 5.31
CA ASP A 152 3.58 16.32 5.57
C ASP A 152 3.87 15.50 6.84
N PRO A 153 3.01 15.54 7.88
CA PRO A 153 3.20 14.78 9.10
C PRO A 153 3.18 13.26 8.86
N GLY A 154 2.49 12.78 7.81
CA GLY A 154 2.48 11.38 7.42
C GLY A 154 3.86 10.85 7.04
N TYR A 155 4.72 11.71 6.50
CA TYR A 155 6.13 11.37 6.23
C TYR A 155 6.86 10.92 7.49
N LYS A 156 6.73 11.67 8.60
CA LYS A 156 7.39 11.37 9.88
C LYS A 156 6.84 10.10 10.51
N ALA A 157 5.53 9.90 10.44
CA ALA A 157 4.87 8.69 10.95
C ALA A 157 5.35 7.45 10.20
N LEU A 158 5.39 7.51 8.87
CA LEU A 158 5.86 6.41 8.04
C LEU A 158 7.35 6.12 8.25
N LYS A 159 8.18 7.17 8.36
CA LYS A 159 9.61 7.05 8.68
C LYS A 159 9.80 6.30 10.01
N SER A 160 9.07 6.70 11.06
CA SER A 160 9.15 6.04 12.37
C SER A 160 8.76 4.56 12.32
N LEU A 161 7.76 4.20 11.51
CA LEU A 161 7.35 2.80 11.32
C LEU A 161 8.46 1.98 10.63
N LEU A 162 9.08 2.53 9.58
CA LEU A 162 10.12 1.85 8.80
C LEU A 162 11.45 1.75 9.56
N ASP A 163 11.79 2.75 10.38
CA ASP A 163 13.03 2.77 11.18
C ASP A 163 12.98 1.80 12.37
N GLY A 164 11.78 1.30 12.72
CA GLY A 164 11.57 0.50 13.92
C GLY A 164 11.77 1.34 15.18
N GLY A 165 10.73 2.04 15.63
CA GLY A 165 10.75 2.80 16.89
C GLY A 165 10.96 1.91 18.11
N VAL A 166 10.86 2.48 19.32
CA VAL A 166 10.96 1.74 20.59
C VAL A 166 9.90 0.63 20.68
N GLU A 167 8.73 0.86 20.11
CA GLU A 167 7.69 -0.13 19.96
C GLU A 167 7.90 -0.86 18.61
N ALA A 168 8.32 -2.12 18.70
CA ALA A 168 8.55 -2.93 17.51
C ALA A 168 7.22 -3.26 16.83
N ARG A 169 7.18 -3.10 15.50
CA ARG A 169 6.08 -3.61 14.69
C ARG A 169 5.98 -5.14 14.84
N PRO A 170 4.76 -5.70 14.93
CA PRO A 170 4.59 -7.16 14.96
C PRO A 170 5.21 -7.84 13.73
N ASP A 171 5.85 -8.99 13.91
CA ASP A 171 6.53 -9.74 12.84
C ASP A 171 5.56 -10.22 11.74
N ASN A 172 4.26 -10.31 12.05
CA ASN A 172 3.21 -10.68 11.10
C ASN A 172 2.58 -9.47 10.37
N VAL A 173 3.25 -8.31 10.35
CA VAL A 173 2.80 -7.10 9.64
C VAL A 173 3.89 -6.59 8.72
N LEU A 174 3.58 -6.40 7.43
CA LEU A 174 4.41 -5.71 6.44
C LEU A 174 3.70 -4.48 5.88
N LEU A 175 4.48 -3.56 5.31
CA LEU A 175 3.99 -2.40 4.59
C LEU A 175 4.29 -2.54 3.09
N TYR A 176 3.25 -2.48 2.26
CA TYR A 176 3.38 -2.32 0.81
C TYR A 176 2.79 -0.97 0.42
N ALA A 177 3.58 -0.17 -0.27
CA ALA A 177 3.14 1.13 -0.76
C ALA A 177 3.26 1.20 -2.27
N THR A 178 2.34 1.92 -2.92
CA THR A 178 2.51 2.31 -4.33
C THR A 178 2.74 3.81 -4.44
N SER A 179 3.46 4.23 -5.46
CA SER A 179 3.64 5.63 -5.79
C SER A 179 3.74 5.84 -7.29
N ASN A 180 3.18 6.95 -7.76
CA ASN A 180 3.38 7.38 -9.15
C ASN A 180 4.72 8.10 -9.36
N ARG A 181 5.49 8.29 -8.30
CA ARG A 181 6.81 8.93 -8.30
C ARG A 181 7.87 7.93 -7.85
N ARG A 182 9.06 8.04 -8.44
CA ARG A 182 10.22 7.25 -8.03
C ARG A 182 10.62 7.55 -6.58
N HIS A 183 10.56 8.81 -6.19
CA HIS A 183 10.76 9.25 -4.81
C HIS A 183 9.44 9.78 -4.26
N LEU A 184 9.12 9.43 -3.02
CA LEU A 184 7.83 9.73 -2.39
C LEU A 184 7.57 11.23 -2.21
N MET A 185 8.62 12.07 -2.23
CA MET A 185 8.51 13.52 -2.14
C MET A 185 8.78 14.21 -3.48
N PRO A 186 8.11 15.35 -3.79
CA PRO A 186 8.38 16.11 -5.00
C PRO A 186 9.80 16.69 -4.95
N ARG A 187 10.51 16.59 -6.06
CA ARG A 187 11.71 17.40 -6.30
C ARG A 187 11.22 18.79 -6.77
N HIS A 188 11.44 19.83 -5.97
CA HIS A 188 11.23 21.19 -6.43
C HIS A 188 12.45 21.66 -7.22
N PHE A 189 12.25 22.57 -8.20
CA PHE A 189 13.37 23.19 -8.94
C PHE A 189 14.32 23.94 -8.01
N ALA A 190 13.83 24.46 -6.87
CA ALA A 190 14.64 25.05 -5.81
C ALA A 190 15.60 24.04 -5.14
N ASP A 191 15.28 22.76 -5.12
CA ASP A 191 16.16 21.72 -4.56
C ASP A 191 17.46 21.59 -5.39
N ASN A 192 17.46 22.01 -6.67
CA ASN A 192 18.67 22.05 -7.50
C ASN A 192 19.59 23.23 -7.16
N GLU A 193 19.08 24.28 -6.52
CA GLU A 193 19.89 25.43 -6.06
C GLU A 193 20.55 25.14 -4.68
N GLU A 194 20.02 24.16 -3.92
CA GLU A 194 20.59 23.72 -2.64
C GLU A 194 21.77 22.75 -2.79
N TYR A 195 22.12 22.32 -4.02
CA TYR A 195 23.36 21.58 -4.25
C TYR A 195 24.57 22.49 -4.01
N GLN A 196 25.12 22.41 -2.80
CA GLN A 196 26.35 23.13 -2.47
C GLN A 196 27.54 22.42 -3.09
N ARG A 197 28.27 23.13 -3.93
CA ARG A 197 29.56 22.66 -4.42
C ARG A 197 30.62 22.83 -3.32
N HIS A 198 31.04 21.73 -2.73
CA HIS A 198 32.26 21.67 -1.93
C HIS A 198 33.33 20.93 -2.75
N GLY A 199 34.10 21.68 -3.52
CA GLY A 199 35.13 21.12 -4.40
C GLY A 199 34.55 20.41 -5.63
N GLU A 200 34.97 19.17 -5.89
CA GLU A 200 34.45 18.31 -6.97
C GLU A 200 33.24 17.46 -6.57
N GLU A 201 32.85 17.42 -5.29
CA GLU A 201 31.69 16.67 -4.80
C GLU A 201 30.45 17.56 -4.76
N ILE A 202 29.36 17.03 -5.36
CA ILE A 202 28.03 17.62 -5.31
C ILE A 202 27.32 16.96 -4.13
N ILE A 203 27.22 17.68 -2.99
CA ILE A 203 26.49 17.21 -1.81
C ILE A 203 25.05 17.69 -1.92
N PRO A 204 24.04 16.79 -1.88
CA PRO A 204 22.63 17.19 -1.79
C PRO A 204 22.40 17.99 -0.49
N GLY A 205 21.56 19.04 -0.54
CA GLY A 205 21.15 19.74 0.67
C GLY A 205 20.39 18.81 1.64
N GLU A 206 20.38 19.14 2.94
CA GLU A 206 19.75 18.32 3.99
C GLU A 206 18.30 17.91 3.67
N THR A 207 17.54 18.80 3.06
CA THR A 207 16.17 18.54 2.60
C THR A 207 16.08 17.53 1.46
N ALA A 208 17.06 17.49 0.56
CA ALA A 208 17.13 16.52 -0.53
C ALA A 208 17.52 15.13 -0.02
N GLU A 209 18.44 15.04 0.94
CA GLU A 209 18.84 13.79 1.58
C GLU A 209 17.68 13.19 2.40
N GLU A 210 16.92 14.01 3.14
CA GLU A 210 15.73 13.54 3.84
C GLU A 210 14.66 13.00 2.89
N LYS A 211 14.47 13.63 1.72
CA LYS A 211 13.48 13.22 0.71
C LYS A 211 13.82 11.87 0.05
N ILE A 212 15.10 11.57 -0.14
CA ILE A 212 15.56 10.29 -0.69
C ILE A 212 15.48 9.19 0.38
N SER A 213 15.84 9.53 1.60
CA SER A 213 15.99 8.66 2.76
C SER A 213 14.77 7.78 3.07
N LEU A 214 13.53 8.23 2.87
CA LEU A 214 12.34 7.42 3.15
C LEU A 214 12.16 6.28 2.14
N SER A 215 12.40 6.56 0.85
CA SER A 215 12.25 5.53 -0.20
C SER A 215 13.28 4.41 -0.03
N GLU A 216 14.48 4.75 0.45
CA GLU A 216 15.59 3.81 0.67
C GLU A 216 15.38 2.89 1.89
N ARG A 217 14.43 3.24 2.77
CA ARG A 217 14.07 2.39 3.92
C ARG A 217 13.21 1.19 3.56
N PHE A 218 12.59 1.21 2.39
CA PHE A 218 11.92 0.03 1.88
C PHE A 218 12.97 -1.00 1.43
N GLY A 219 12.92 -2.19 2.00
CA GLY A 219 13.85 -3.26 1.64
C GLY A 219 13.66 -3.77 0.21
N LEU A 220 12.46 -3.59 -0.38
CA LEU A 220 12.19 -3.82 -1.79
C LEU A 220 11.73 -2.52 -2.47
N TRP A 221 12.41 -2.16 -3.54
CA TRP A 221 12.10 -0.99 -4.34
C TRP A 221 11.90 -1.38 -5.80
N LEU A 222 10.63 -1.51 -6.19
CA LEU A 222 10.24 -2.14 -7.44
C LEU A 222 9.71 -1.11 -8.45
N GLY A 223 10.37 -1.01 -9.60
CA GLY A 223 10.01 -0.08 -10.66
C GLY A 223 9.03 -0.68 -11.68
N PHE A 224 7.98 0.08 -12.00
CA PHE A 224 6.98 -0.25 -13.02
C PHE A 224 7.09 0.75 -14.16
N TYR A 225 7.39 0.26 -15.34
CA TYR A 225 7.63 1.08 -16.53
C TYR A 225 6.41 1.07 -17.44
N PRO A 226 6.22 2.12 -18.27
CA PRO A 226 5.15 2.14 -19.25
C PRO A 226 5.28 0.98 -20.23
N PHE A 227 4.15 0.44 -20.65
CA PHE A 227 4.05 -0.59 -21.68
C PHE A 227 4.18 0.04 -23.07
N ASP A 228 4.73 -0.71 -24.02
CA ASP A 228 4.60 -0.38 -25.42
C ASP A 228 3.19 -0.71 -25.94
N GLN A 229 2.88 -0.30 -27.17
CA GLN A 229 1.55 -0.50 -27.77
C GLN A 229 1.20 -1.99 -27.89
N ALA A 230 2.16 -2.84 -28.24
CA ALA A 230 1.91 -4.27 -28.39
C ALA A 230 1.48 -4.91 -27.07
N MET A 231 2.22 -4.64 -26.01
CA MET A 231 1.91 -5.11 -24.64
C MET A 231 0.57 -4.55 -24.15
N TYR A 232 0.28 -3.27 -24.41
CA TYR A 232 -1.01 -2.69 -24.05
C TYR A 232 -2.18 -3.43 -24.69
N LEU A 233 -2.07 -3.77 -25.98
CA LEU A 233 -3.09 -4.53 -26.70
C LEU A 233 -3.25 -5.96 -26.14
N ASP A 234 -2.15 -6.63 -25.80
CA ASP A 234 -2.21 -7.96 -25.19
C ASP A 234 -2.89 -7.92 -23.81
N ILE A 235 -2.65 -6.90 -23.00
CA ILE A 235 -3.36 -6.66 -21.72
C ILE A 235 -4.86 -6.44 -21.98
N CYS A 236 -5.22 -5.62 -22.98
CA CYS A 236 -6.63 -5.41 -23.35
C CYS A 236 -7.31 -6.72 -23.76
N ILE A 237 -6.64 -7.57 -24.53
CA ILE A 237 -7.16 -8.88 -24.95
C ILE A 237 -7.48 -9.77 -23.74
N ILE A 238 -6.56 -9.84 -22.76
CA ILE A 238 -6.78 -10.62 -21.53
C ILE A 238 -8.01 -10.11 -20.77
N HIS A 239 -8.14 -8.78 -20.60
CA HIS A 239 -9.30 -8.21 -19.93
C HIS A 239 -10.62 -8.47 -20.66
N LEU A 240 -10.63 -8.37 -21.99
CA LEU A 240 -11.81 -8.69 -22.79
C LEU A 240 -12.20 -10.17 -22.67
N GLN A 241 -11.22 -11.08 -22.68
CA GLN A 241 -11.46 -12.51 -22.46
C GLN A 241 -12.06 -12.78 -21.06
N ARG A 242 -11.57 -12.10 -20.03
CA ARG A 242 -12.13 -12.17 -18.68
C ARG A 242 -13.58 -11.69 -18.60
N LEU A 243 -13.93 -10.70 -19.41
CA LEU A 243 -15.31 -10.21 -19.57
C LEU A 243 -16.19 -11.11 -20.45
N GLY A 244 -15.67 -12.24 -20.94
CA GLY A 244 -16.40 -13.19 -21.78
C GLY A 244 -16.46 -12.81 -23.26
N VAL A 245 -15.73 -11.80 -23.69
CA VAL A 245 -15.60 -11.44 -25.11
C VAL A 245 -14.68 -12.47 -25.76
N ARG A 246 -15.24 -13.23 -26.70
CA ARG A 246 -14.49 -14.24 -27.49
C ARG A 246 -13.74 -13.53 -28.60
N THR A 247 -12.41 -13.56 -28.53
CA THR A 247 -11.46 -13.12 -29.56
C THR A 247 -11.77 -11.74 -30.17
N PRO A 248 -11.05 -10.68 -29.81
CA PRO A 248 -11.18 -9.39 -30.48
C PRO A 248 -10.84 -9.55 -31.97
N PRO A 249 -11.53 -8.89 -32.89
CA PRO A 249 -11.17 -8.87 -34.30
C PRO A 249 -9.73 -8.42 -34.48
N ALA A 250 -9.01 -9.05 -35.43
CA ALA A 250 -7.64 -8.64 -35.78
C ALA A 250 -7.55 -7.16 -36.18
N GLU A 251 -8.63 -6.61 -36.69
CA GLU A 251 -8.82 -5.22 -37.11
C GLU A 251 -8.61 -4.20 -35.96
N TRP A 252 -8.86 -4.58 -34.68
CA TRP A 252 -8.64 -3.68 -33.54
C TRP A 252 -7.16 -3.37 -33.25
N ARG A 253 -6.24 -4.19 -33.77
CA ARG A 253 -4.80 -3.93 -33.66
C ARG A 253 -4.32 -2.85 -34.64
N GLU A 254 -5.07 -2.58 -35.70
CA GLU A 254 -4.75 -1.57 -36.72
C GLU A 254 -5.37 -0.19 -36.38
N GLU A 255 -6.45 -0.16 -35.58
CA GLU A 255 -7.17 1.08 -35.22
C GLU A 255 -6.77 1.67 -33.86
N ALA A 256 -6.00 0.98 -33.00
CA ALA A 256 -5.56 1.42 -31.67
C ALA A 256 -4.13 1.94 -31.70
#